data_7286286ea81d4db7beb4a7acb758bffa
#
_entry.id   7286286ea81d4db7beb4a7acb758bffa
#
_cell.length_a   1.000
_cell.length_b   1.000
_cell.length_c   1.000
_cell.angle_alpha   90.00
_cell.angle_beta   90.00
_cell.angle_gamma   90.00
#
_symmetry.space_group_name_H-M   'P 1'
#
loop_
_entity.id
_entity.type
_entity.pdbx_description
1 polymer ?
#
loop_
_entity_poly.entity_id
_entity_poly.type
_entity_poly.pdbx_seq_one_letter_code
_entity_poly.pdbx_strand_id
1 'polypeptide(L)'
;GNYKDGSFVSNKAFSSHLTQIYPSPFSTDDETVFEPSILSETDPRLEVPCYNIIYKGLNKFAKEQKLINLQYLDECVEELSEVLLEGIRRVGMQSKILTIDEIINGCSYYSTSPSLNMSSGVGYPHSYECGGMTHKADAFYFNLDTCKYEFAKNKYGEQIQSDLNSYLNYLENNEGRTAVIYVAQKKDEVLKLKKIRDCGTRIFEMGPLYHFMAMKKYYGAAQALLTLVNSSIPFKIGINASSIEYSKLHKYLLRTGNLGMNCDYTGFDSSHPEEFLKRYHKIYNRIYQETDPNWCQADDDMRRKLHEQENRPLVLVDDLIIECPGGLMSGGEDTGG
;
A
#
# COMPACT_ATOMS: atom_id res chain seq x y z
N GLY A 1 17.30 -9.53 -8.19
CA GLY A 1 18.30 -10.46 -8.69
C GLY A 1 18.62 -10.21 -10.14
N ASN A 2 19.85 -10.44 -10.54
CA ASN A 2 20.26 -10.32 -11.94
C ASN A 2 20.42 -11.72 -12.53
N TYR A 3 19.95 -11.94 -13.76
CA TYR A 3 20.34 -13.13 -14.54
C TYR A 3 21.80 -12.99 -14.93
N LYS A 4 22.63 -13.89 -14.47
CA LYS A 4 24.01 -14.01 -14.87
C LYS A 4 24.26 -15.46 -15.27
N ASP A 5 24.71 -15.65 -16.49
CA ASP A 5 25.04 -16.97 -17.04
C ASP A 5 23.90 -18.01 -16.98
N GLY A 6 22.64 -17.56 -17.16
CA GLY A 6 21.45 -18.42 -17.16
C GLY A 6 20.98 -18.86 -15.78
N SER A 7 21.63 -18.41 -14.69
CA SER A 7 21.19 -18.61 -13.33
C SER A 7 20.67 -17.30 -12.72
N PHE A 8 19.56 -17.40 -12.01
CA PHE A 8 19.02 -16.27 -11.25
C PHE A 8 19.93 -16.00 -10.05
N VAL A 9 20.58 -14.84 -10.05
CA VAL A 9 21.32 -14.36 -8.88
C VAL A 9 20.37 -13.46 -8.09
N SER A 10 19.85 -13.98 -7.01
CA SER A 10 19.08 -13.18 -6.06
C SER A 10 19.88 -11.94 -5.66
N ASN A 11 19.27 -10.74 -5.75
CA ASN A 11 19.83 -9.60 -5.05
C ASN A 11 19.83 -9.99 -3.57
N LYS A 12 21.02 -10.07 -2.97
CA LYS A 12 21.12 -10.29 -1.54
C LYS A 12 20.19 -9.28 -0.88
N ALA A 13 19.09 -9.77 -0.30
CA ALA A 13 18.22 -8.96 0.51
C ALA A 13 19.12 -8.20 1.49
N PHE A 14 18.82 -6.92 1.73
CA PHE A 14 19.59 -6.07 2.61
C PHE A 14 19.99 -6.87 3.86
N SER A 15 21.27 -7.12 4.01
CA SER A 15 21.83 -7.82 5.16
C SER A 15 22.31 -6.86 6.24
N SER A 16 22.26 -5.55 5.98
CA SER A 16 22.65 -4.50 6.88
C SER A 16 21.45 -3.63 7.25
N HIS A 17 21.36 -3.30 8.55
CA HIS A 17 20.35 -2.38 9.06
C HIS A 17 20.62 -0.95 8.60
N LEU A 18 19.60 -0.27 8.11
CA LEU A 18 19.56 1.19 7.99
C LEU A 18 19.07 1.83 9.30
N THR A 19 18.26 1.09 10.07
CA THR A 19 17.77 1.49 11.39
C THR A 19 18.94 1.53 12.38
N GLN A 20 19.19 2.71 12.95
CA GLN A 20 20.24 2.94 13.95
C GLN A 20 19.60 3.13 15.32
N ILE A 21 20.17 2.47 16.33
CA ILE A 21 19.78 2.64 17.74
C ILE A 21 20.88 3.40 18.45
N TYR A 22 20.50 4.51 19.07
CA TYR A 22 21.40 5.30 19.90
C TYR A 22 21.05 5.13 21.37
N PRO A 23 22.06 5.07 22.28
CA PRO A 23 21.81 5.09 23.72
C PRO A 23 21.01 6.35 24.09
N SER A 24 19.93 6.17 24.84
CA SER A 24 19.19 7.30 25.39
C SER A 24 19.95 7.89 26.58
N PRO A 25 20.09 9.22 26.68
CA PRO A 25 20.64 9.85 27.91
C PRO A 25 19.71 9.67 29.12
N PHE A 26 18.47 9.23 28.88
CA PHE A 26 17.46 8.89 29.90
C PHE A 26 17.33 7.37 30.10
N SER A 27 18.35 6.59 29.65
CA SER A 27 18.37 5.15 29.86
C SER A 27 18.34 4.87 31.36
N THR A 28 17.34 4.11 31.78
CA THR A 28 17.31 3.44 33.07
C THR A 28 18.06 2.12 32.95
N ASP A 29 18.47 1.50 34.07
CA ASP A 29 19.14 0.18 34.09
C ASP A 29 18.22 -0.98 33.66
N ASP A 30 17.07 -0.68 33.07
CA ASP A 30 16.11 -1.66 32.56
C ASP A 30 16.67 -2.36 31.31
N GLU A 31 16.43 -3.65 31.23
CA GLU A 31 16.81 -4.47 30.06
C GLU A 31 16.26 -3.89 28.75
N THR A 32 17.08 -3.87 27.72
CA THR A 32 16.65 -3.48 26.37
C THR A 32 15.54 -4.41 25.89
N VAL A 33 14.33 -3.87 25.73
CA VAL A 33 13.13 -4.63 25.34
C VAL A 33 12.95 -4.66 23.83
N PHE A 34 13.65 -3.79 23.10
CA PHE A 34 13.53 -3.62 21.65
C PHE A 34 14.89 -3.63 20.98
N GLU A 35 14.98 -4.26 19.82
CA GLU A 35 16.16 -4.30 18.96
C GLU A 35 15.77 -4.25 17.48
N PRO A 36 16.73 -3.96 16.55
CA PRO A 36 16.49 -4.03 15.12
C PRO A 36 16.04 -5.43 14.68
N SER A 37 15.13 -5.49 13.74
CA SER A 37 14.62 -6.73 13.15
C SER A 37 15.74 -7.62 12.60
N ILE A 38 15.48 -8.91 12.46
CA ILE A 38 16.42 -9.86 11.85
C ILE A 38 16.29 -9.76 10.33
N LEU A 39 17.39 -9.45 9.64
CA LEU A 39 17.45 -9.38 8.18
C LEU A 39 18.23 -10.55 7.56
N SER A 40 18.93 -11.37 8.37
CA SER A 40 19.69 -12.53 7.94
C SER A 40 19.25 -13.77 8.70
N GLU A 41 19.11 -14.89 8.02
CA GLU A 41 18.80 -16.21 8.60
C GLU A 41 19.93 -16.73 9.50
N THR A 42 21.11 -16.13 9.45
CA THR A 42 22.30 -16.45 10.28
C THR A 42 22.48 -15.50 11.45
N ASP A 43 21.50 -14.66 11.75
CA ASP A 43 21.59 -13.71 12.86
C ASP A 43 21.74 -14.47 14.21
N PRO A 44 22.78 -14.18 15.02
CA PRO A 44 23.06 -14.93 16.26
C PRO A 44 22.00 -14.76 17.35
N ARG A 45 21.08 -13.82 17.21
CA ARG A 45 19.99 -13.60 18.17
C ARG A 45 18.81 -14.58 17.98
N LEU A 46 18.81 -15.35 16.90
CA LEU A 46 17.79 -16.36 16.66
C LEU A 46 17.91 -17.51 17.66
N GLU A 47 16.85 -17.78 18.40
CA GLU A 47 16.73 -18.96 19.28
C GLU A 47 16.12 -20.18 18.54
N VAL A 48 15.44 -19.92 17.40
CA VAL A 48 14.85 -20.95 16.57
C VAL A 48 15.44 -20.94 15.17
N PRO A 49 15.69 -22.07 14.55
CA PRO A 49 16.14 -22.13 13.16
C PRO A 49 15.15 -21.42 12.24
N CYS A 50 15.64 -20.51 11.40
CA CYS A 50 14.85 -19.85 10.38
C CYS A 50 15.51 -20.07 9.02
N TYR A 51 14.91 -20.94 8.19
CA TYR A 51 15.46 -21.26 6.87
C TYR A 51 15.26 -20.16 5.85
N ASN A 52 14.14 -19.42 5.96
CA ASN A 52 13.86 -18.27 5.09
C ASN A 52 12.85 -17.34 5.79
N ILE A 53 13.28 -16.11 6.06
CA ILE A 53 12.49 -15.10 6.75
C ILE A 53 11.28 -14.68 5.91
N ILE A 54 11.44 -14.56 4.59
CA ILE A 54 10.38 -14.12 3.68
C ILE A 54 9.27 -15.17 3.61
N TYR A 55 9.61 -16.44 3.40
CA TYR A 55 8.61 -17.52 3.39
C TYR A 55 7.86 -17.61 4.72
N LYS A 56 8.57 -17.46 5.84
CA LYS A 56 7.93 -17.43 7.15
C LYS A 56 6.93 -16.28 7.27
N GLY A 57 7.30 -15.09 6.79
CA GLY A 57 6.45 -13.92 6.80
C GLY A 57 5.23 -14.02 5.89
N LEU A 58 5.39 -14.64 4.70
CA LEU A 58 4.30 -14.85 3.73
C LEU A 58 3.36 -16.00 4.11
N ASN A 59 3.77 -16.93 4.98
CA ASN A 59 2.91 -18.03 5.42
C ASN A 59 1.60 -17.56 6.06
N LYS A 60 1.52 -16.31 6.51
CA LYS A 60 0.27 -15.68 6.98
C LYS A 60 -0.84 -15.69 5.91
N PHE A 61 -0.49 -15.63 4.61
CA PHE A 61 -1.43 -15.65 3.49
C PHE A 61 -1.90 -17.06 3.08
N ALA A 62 -1.25 -18.11 3.58
CA ALA A 62 -1.60 -19.51 3.28
C ALA A 62 -2.79 -20.03 4.09
N LYS A 63 -3.51 -19.17 4.80
CA LYS A 63 -4.66 -19.56 5.61
C LYS A 63 -5.86 -19.84 4.72
N GLU A 64 -6.61 -20.88 5.08
CA GLU A 64 -7.91 -21.18 4.47
C GLU A 64 -8.87 -20.02 4.68
N GLN A 65 -9.50 -19.57 3.60
CA GLN A 65 -10.48 -18.50 3.65
C GLN A 65 -11.83 -19.04 4.12
N LYS A 66 -12.45 -18.33 5.04
CA LYS A 66 -13.78 -18.69 5.56
C LYS A 66 -14.84 -18.37 4.51
N LEU A 67 -15.86 -19.21 4.44
CA LEU A 67 -17.07 -18.93 3.65
C LEU A 67 -17.77 -17.69 4.21
N ILE A 68 -18.16 -16.81 3.30
CA ILE A 68 -18.83 -15.55 3.59
C ILE A 68 -20.20 -15.56 2.93
N ASN A 69 -21.20 -15.04 3.60
CA ASN A 69 -22.51 -14.78 2.98
C ASN A 69 -22.36 -13.57 2.03
N LEU A 70 -22.39 -13.83 0.73
CA LEU A 70 -22.15 -12.81 -0.29
C LEU A 70 -23.25 -11.77 -0.35
N GLN A 71 -24.51 -12.14 -0.12
CA GLN A 71 -25.63 -11.21 -0.08
C GLN A 71 -25.46 -10.22 1.08
N TYR A 72 -25.17 -10.74 2.27
CA TYR A 72 -24.93 -9.90 3.44
C TYR A 72 -23.71 -8.97 3.25
N LEU A 73 -22.68 -9.46 2.57
CA LEU A 73 -21.51 -8.64 2.24
C LEU A 73 -21.85 -7.51 1.27
N ASP A 74 -22.68 -7.77 0.25
CA ASP A 74 -23.14 -6.73 -0.67
C ASP A 74 -24.02 -5.67 0.05
N GLU A 75 -24.89 -6.08 0.97
CA GLU A 75 -25.66 -5.17 1.82
C GLU A 75 -24.73 -4.29 2.68
N CYS A 76 -23.70 -4.86 3.29
CA CYS A 76 -22.69 -4.10 4.06
C CYS A 76 -21.92 -3.09 3.20
N VAL A 77 -21.62 -3.42 1.94
CA VAL A 77 -20.95 -2.51 1.00
C VAL A 77 -21.84 -1.30 0.69
N GLU A 78 -23.13 -1.51 0.46
CA GLU A 78 -24.09 -0.42 0.21
C GLU A 78 -24.24 0.48 1.44
N GLU A 79 -24.44 -0.10 2.62
CA GLU A 79 -24.55 0.67 3.89
C GLU A 79 -23.27 1.46 4.17
N LEU A 80 -22.10 0.85 4.03
CA LEU A 80 -20.82 1.54 4.24
C LEU A 80 -20.64 2.67 3.23
N SER A 81 -20.97 2.44 1.96
CA SER A 81 -20.86 3.46 0.91
C SER A 81 -21.71 4.68 1.26
N GLU A 82 -22.93 4.49 1.74
CA GLU A 82 -23.82 5.60 2.11
C GLU A 82 -23.30 6.39 3.33
N VAL A 83 -22.76 5.70 4.36
CA VAL A 83 -22.12 6.35 5.51
C VAL A 83 -20.93 7.21 5.10
N LEU A 84 -20.12 6.74 4.16
CA LEU A 84 -18.97 7.49 3.65
C LEU A 84 -19.41 8.69 2.81
N LEU A 85 -20.39 8.49 1.92
CA LEU A 85 -20.96 9.54 1.08
C LEU A 85 -21.61 10.66 1.90
N GLU A 86 -22.32 10.35 2.98
CA GLU A 86 -22.88 11.36 3.86
C GLU A 86 -21.79 12.29 4.42
N GLY A 87 -20.62 11.73 4.79
CA GLY A 87 -19.48 12.53 5.22
C GLY A 87 -18.94 13.45 4.11
N ILE A 88 -18.81 12.92 2.88
CA ILE A 88 -18.30 13.68 1.73
C ILE A 88 -19.29 14.79 1.32
N ARG A 89 -20.59 14.52 1.28
CA ARG A 89 -21.63 15.51 0.95
C ARG A 89 -21.56 16.76 1.85
N ARG A 90 -21.19 16.59 3.13
CA ARG A 90 -21.07 17.70 4.10
C ARG A 90 -19.98 18.69 3.76
N VAL A 91 -18.94 18.29 3.06
CA VAL A 91 -17.84 19.19 2.64
C VAL A 91 -18.04 19.75 1.23
N GLY A 92 -18.95 19.16 0.44
CA GLY A 92 -19.31 19.64 -0.90
C GLY A 92 -18.18 19.62 -1.93
N MET A 93 -17.14 18.81 -1.69
CA MET A 93 -16.03 18.67 -2.62
C MET A 93 -16.31 17.58 -3.65
N GLN A 94 -15.77 17.78 -4.83
CA GLN A 94 -15.93 16.86 -5.97
C GLN A 94 -14.73 15.92 -6.07
N SER A 95 -14.95 14.69 -6.52
CA SER A 95 -13.91 13.79 -6.98
C SER A 95 -13.59 14.04 -8.46
N LYS A 96 -12.51 13.46 -8.94
CA LYS A 96 -12.08 13.47 -10.34
C LYS A 96 -11.02 12.42 -10.60
N ILE A 97 -10.80 12.06 -11.85
CA ILE A 97 -9.62 11.30 -12.26
C ILE A 97 -8.39 12.21 -12.17
N LEU A 98 -7.34 11.78 -11.47
CA LEU A 98 -6.13 12.59 -11.31
C LEU A 98 -5.30 12.62 -12.60
N THR A 99 -4.73 13.79 -12.89
CA THR A 99 -3.74 13.95 -13.96
C THR A 99 -2.38 13.37 -13.54
N ILE A 100 -1.50 13.12 -14.49
CA ILE A 100 -0.13 12.64 -14.22
C ILE A 100 0.62 13.61 -13.29
N ASP A 101 0.47 14.91 -13.50
CA ASP A 101 1.07 15.92 -12.62
C ASP A 101 0.57 15.78 -11.16
N GLU A 102 -0.72 15.60 -10.97
CA GLU A 102 -1.33 15.43 -9.65
C GLU A 102 -0.95 14.09 -8.99
N ILE A 103 -0.74 13.04 -9.78
CA ILE A 103 -0.23 11.76 -9.27
C ILE A 103 1.18 11.94 -8.71
N ILE A 104 2.05 12.64 -9.44
CA ILE A 104 3.45 12.83 -9.08
C ILE A 104 3.60 13.83 -7.93
N ASN A 105 2.95 14.99 -8.04
CA ASN A 105 3.19 16.14 -7.17
C ASN A 105 2.14 16.33 -6.06
N GLY A 106 1.12 15.48 -6.02
CA GLY A 106 -0.06 15.70 -5.19
C GLY A 106 -1.06 16.65 -5.84
N CYS A 107 -2.30 16.58 -5.42
CA CYS A 107 -3.36 17.43 -5.96
C CYS A 107 -3.66 18.56 -4.98
N SER A 108 -3.39 19.81 -5.37
CA SER A 108 -3.62 20.99 -4.52
C SER A 108 -5.09 21.23 -4.18
N TYR A 109 -6.01 20.67 -4.97
CA TYR A 109 -7.44 20.71 -4.67
C TYR A 109 -7.80 19.90 -3.42
N TYR A 110 -7.04 18.81 -3.13
CA TYR A 110 -7.20 18.00 -1.94
C TYR A 110 -5.99 18.19 -1.03
N SER A 111 -6.17 18.82 0.12
CA SER A 111 -5.09 19.04 1.10
C SER A 111 -4.48 17.73 1.64
N THR A 112 -5.18 16.61 1.45
CA THR A 112 -4.82 15.26 1.90
C THR A 112 -4.27 14.37 0.79
N SER A 113 -4.04 14.91 -0.43
CA SER A 113 -3.46 14.15 -1.54
C SER A 113 -1.93 14.34 -1.59
N PRO A 114 -1.12 13.40 -1.09
CA PRO A 114 0.33 13.55 -1.03
C PRO A 114 0.98 13.40 -2.42
N SER A 115 2.17 13.95 -2.58
CA SER A 115 3.06 13.66 -3.71
C SER A 115 3.62 12.23 -3.61
N LEU A 116 4.20 11.72 -4.70
CA LEU A 116 4.98 10.48 -4.66
C LEU A 116 6.18 10.63 -3.72
N ASN A 117 6.43 9.60 -2.91
CA ASN A 117 7.65 9.53 -2.11
C ASN A 117 8.83 9.12 -3.01
N MET A 118 9.65 10.08 -3.41
CA MET A 118 10.78 9.87 -4.33
C MET A 118 11.88 8.97 -3.74
N SER A 119 11.96 8.81 -2.41
CA SER A 119 12.94 7.94 -1.77
C SER A 119 12.50 6.47 -1.69
N SER A 120 11.26 6.15 -2.04
CA SER A 120 10.76 4.77 -2.02
C SER A 120 11.11 4.01 -3.30
N GLY A 121 11.10 2.67 -3.22
CA GLY A 121 11.42 1.79 -4.34
C GLY A 121 10.41 1.84 -5.48
N VAL A 122 10.78 1.27 -6.62
CA VAL A 122 9.98 1.25 -7.85
C VAL A 122 9.30 -0.10 -8.12
N GLY A 123 9.63 -1.14 -7.36
CA GLY A 123 9.07 -2.48 -7.52
C GLY A 123 9.57 -3.23 -8.77
N TYR A 124 8.97 -4.38 -9.02
CA TYR A 124 9.23 -5.22 -10.18
C TYR A 124 8.57 -4.62 -11.44
N PRO A 125 9.18 -4.75 -12.64
CA PRO A 125 10.48 -5.36 -12.92
C PRO A 125 11.68 -4.43 -12.69
N HIS A 126 11.46 -3.13 -12.60
CA HIS A 126 12.49 -2.10 -12.73
C HIS A 126 13.60 -2.16 -11.68
N SER A 127 13.29 -2.62 -10.45
CA SER A 127 14.31 -2.80 -9.41
C SER A 127 15.17 -4.07 -9.60
N TYR A 128 14.79 -4.97 -10.54
CA TYR A 128 15.42 -6.26 -10.77
C TYR A 128 16.18 -6.33 -12.09
N GLU A 129 15.98 -5.37 -12.97
CA GLU A 129 16.73 -5.28 -14.24
C GLU A 129 18.19 -4.91 -13.99
N CYS A 130 19.10 -5.41 -14.87
CA CYS A 130 20.52 -5.07 -14.79
C CYS A 130 20.72 -3.56 -14.97
N GLY A 131 21.32 -2.91 -13.98
CA GLY A 131 21.38 -1.44 -13.93
C GLY A 131 20.01 -0.81 -13.75
N GLY A 132 19.09 -1.53 -13.08
CA GLY A 132 17.74 -1.09 -12.80
C GLY A 132 17.65 0.05 -11.80
N MET A 133 16.44 0.59 -11.65
CA MET A 133 16.14 1.67 -10.72
C MET A 133 16.12 1.17 -9.27
N THR A 134 16.65 1.97 -8.36
CA THR A 134 16.59 1.69 -6.92
C THR A 134 15.47 2.46 -6.24
N HIS A 135 15.27 3.70 -6.63
CA HIS A 135 14.29 4.61 -6.05
C HIS A 135 13.50 5.32 -7.16
N LYS A 136 12.33 5.85 -6.81
CA LYS A 136 11.54 6.67 -7.73
C LYS A 136 12.30 7.89 -8.25
N ALA A 137 13.20 8.46 -7.44
CA ALA A 137 14.07 9.57 -7.85
C ALA A 137 14.90 9.29 -9.10
N ASP A 138 15.14 8.03 -9.46
CA ASP A 138 15.88 7.66 -10.69
C ASP A 138 15.05 7.95 -11.95
N ALA A 139 13.72 7.89 -11.86
CA ALA A 139 12.77 8.10 -12.95
C ALA A 139 12.17 9.51 -12.99
N PHE A 140 12.41 10.33 -11.98
CA PHE A 140 11.87 11.68 -11.89
C PHE A 140 12.97 12.70 -11.59
N TYR A 141 12.80 13.94 -12.04
CA TYR A 141 13.68 15.04 -11.67
C TYR A 141 12.84 16.22 -11.15
N PHE A 142 13.42 17.02 -10.27
CA PHE A 142 12.77 18.22 -9.79
C PHE A 142 13.10 19.38 -10.72
N ASN A 143 12.07 19.91 -11.39
CA ASN A 143 12.18 21.06 -12.26
C ASN A 143 12.09 22.34 -11.41
N LEU A 144 13.19 23.10 -11.36
CA LEU A 144 13.27 24.33 -10.55
C LEU A 144 12.37 25.45 -11.08
N ASP A 145 12.10 25.50 -12.38
CA ASP A 145 11.28 26.56 -12.99
C ASP A 145 9.79 26.40 -12.62
N THR A 146 9.32 25.13 -12.59
CA THR A 146 7.93 24.80 -12.24
C THR A 146 7.75 24.46 -10.77
N CYS A 147 8.84 24.25 -10.02
CA CYS A 147 8.86 23.74 -8.65
C CYS A 147 8.12 22.39 -8.51
N LYS A 148 8.24 21.52 -9.50
CA LYS A 148 7.55 20.22 -9.57
C LYS A 148 8.48 19.10 -10.01
N TYR A 149 8.10 17.88 -9.61
CA TYR A 149 8.70 16.67 -10.17
C TYR A 149 8.07 16.36 -11.53
N GLU A 150 8.92 16.00 -12.47
CA GLU A 150 8.55 15.57 -13.83
C GLU A 150 9.28 14.27 -14.16
N PHE A 151 8.78 13.51 -15.15
CA PHE A 151 9.53 12.36 -15.65
C PHE A 151 10.91 12.79 -16.15
N ALA A 152 11.93 12.11 -15.69
CA ALA A 152 13.30 12.37 -16.12
C ALA A 152 13.46 12.08 -17.63
N LYS A 153 14.19 12.94 -18.34
CA LYS A 153 14.55 12.75 -19.75
C LYS A 153 15.73 11.78 -19.85
N ASN A 154 15.53 10.58 -19.32
CA ASN A 154 16.48 9.49 -19.34
C ASN A 154 15.73 8.17 -19.56
N LYS A 155 16.47 7.07 -19.75
CA LYS A 155 15.88 5.74 -20.00
C LYS A 155 14.85 5.32 -18.94
N TYR A 156 15.02 5.72 -17.70
CA TYR A 156 14.15 5.32 -16.58
C TYR A 156 12.81 6.08 -16.59
N GLY A 157 12.84 7.40 -16.77
CA GLY A 157 11.63 8.18 -16.87
C GLY A 157 10.80 7.81 -18.09
N GLU A 158 11.46 7.60 -19.25
CA GLU A 158 10.81 7.14 -20.48
C GLU A 158 10.19 5.75 -20.30
N GLN A 159 10.89 4.83 -19.63
CA GLN A 159 10.41 3.48 -19.35
C GLN A 159 9.14 3.50 -18.48
N ILE A 160 9.16 4.18 -17.33
CA ILE A 160 8.00 4.24 -16.43
C ILE A 160 6.79 4.88 -17.15
N GLN A 161 7.02 5.94 -17.92
CA GLN A 161 5.94 6.58 -18.69
C GLN A 161 5.36 5.65 -19.75
N SER A 162 6.23 4.94 -20.48
CA SER A 162 5.82 3.95 -21.48
C SER A 162 5.04 2.80 -20.87
N ASP A 163 5.51 2.25 -19.73
CA ASP A 163 4.87 1.13 -19.08
C ASP A 163 3.52 1.51 -18.49
N LEU A 164 3.40 2.69 -17.88
CA LEU A 164 2.12 3.20 -17.40
C LEU A 164 1.11 3.32 -18.56
N ASN A 165 1.52 3.94 -19.66
CA ASN A 165 0.64 4.10 -20.83
C ASN A 165 0.23 2.76 -21.44
N SER A 166 1.18 1.85 -21.59
CA SER A 166 0.94 0.49 -22.13
C SER A 166 0.01 -0.31 -21.22
N TYR A 167 0.21 -0.20 -19.91
CA TYR A 167 -0.61 -0.86 -18.90
C TYR A 167 -2.06 -0.35 -18.92
N LEU A 168 -2.26 0.97 -18.91
CA LEU A 168 -3.59 1.56 -18.99
C LEU A 168 -4.30 1.20 -20.29
N ASN A 169 -3.60 1.31 -21.43
CA ASN A 169 -4.16 0.92 -22.73
C ASN A 169 -4.52 -0.58 -22.79
N TYR A 170 -3.71 -1.45 -22.16
CA TYR A 170 -4.04 -2.86 -22.06
C TYR A 170 -5.35 -3.07 -21.29
N LEU A 171 -5.50 -2.43 -20.12
CA LEU A 171 -6.70 -2.56 -19.29
C LEU A 171 -7.95 -1.96 -19.98
N GLU A 172 -7.82 -0.89 -20.75
CA GLU A 172 -8.93 -0.33 -21.52
C GLU A 172 -9.48 -1.34 -22.53
N ASN A 173 -8.59 -2.06 -23.22
CA ASN A 173 -8.95 -2.89 -24.37
C ASN A 173 -9.10 -4.39 -24.04
N ASN A 174 -8.80 -4.81 -22.83
CA ASN A 174 -8.85 -6.22 -22.45
C ASN A 174 -9.58 -6.41 -21.12
N GLU A 175 -10.15 -7.60 -20.96
CA GLU A 175 -10.69 -8.08 -19.70
C GLU A 175 -9.70 -9.05 -19.02
N GLY A 176 -9.86 -9.18 -17.70
CA GLY A 176 -9.06 -10.11 -16.90
C GLY A 176 -7.76 -9.54 -16.36
N ARG A 177 -6.97 -10.44 -15.78
CA ARG A 177 -5.76 -10.07 -15.03
C ARG A 177 -4.53 -10.02 -15.92
N THR A 178 -3.64 -9.10 -15.56
CA THR A 178 -2.26 -9.06 -16.06
C THR A 178 -1.30 -9.61 -15.00
N ALA A 179 -0.01 -9.67 -15.31
CA ALA A 179 1.02 -10.06 -14.35
C ALA A 179 1.51 -8.85 -13.54
N VAL A 180 0.68 -8.31 -12.63
CA VAL A 180 1.14 -7.36 -11.61
C VAL A 180 1.85 -8.14 -10.51
N ILE A 181 3.18 -8.00 -10.43
CA ILE A 181 4.01 -8.79 -9.53
C ILE A 181 4.55 -7.90 -8.41
N TYR A 182 4.19 -8.22 -7.17
CA TYR A 182 4.75 -7.62 -5.97
C TYR A 182 6.05 -8.32 -5.58
N VAL A 183 6.93 -7.60 -4.91
CA VAL A 183 8.18 -8.15 -4.39
C VAL A 183 8.16 -8.15 -2.88
N ALA A 184 8.31 -9.31 -2.27
CA ALA A 184 8.41 -9.44 -0.83
C ALA A 184 9.77 -8.96 -0.32
N GLN A 185 9.77 -8.09 0.69
CA GLN A 185 10.96 -7.52 1.31
C GLN A 185 10.88 -7.64 2.84
N LYS A 186 12.04 -7.81 3.47
CA LYS A 186 12.19 -7.81 4.92
C LYS A 186 12.08 -6.37 5.44
N LYS A 187 11.25 -6.12 6.45
CA LYS A 187 11.08 -4.80 7.04
C LYS A 187 12.16 -4.51 8.06
N ASP A 188 12.98 -3.49 7.79
CA ASP A 188 13.95 -2.98 8.75
C ASP A 188 13.24 -2.06 9.74
N GLU A 189 13.02 -2.56 10.95
CA GLU A 189 12.30 -1.86 12.01
C GLU A 189 12.75 -2.34 13.39
N VAL A 190 12.34 -1.64 14.44
CA VAL A 190 12.61 -2.03 15.82
C VAL A 190 11.51 -2.96 16.32
N LEU A 191 11.88 -4.13 16.84
CA LEU A 191 10.98 -5.17 17.33
C LEU A 191 11.28 -5.53 18.79
N LYS A 192 10.26 -6.03 19.49
CA LYS A 192 10.43 -6.62 20.83
C LYS A 192 11.35 -7.84 20.76
N LEU A 193 12.22 -8.03 21.75
CA LEU A 193 13.17 -9.14 21.82
C LEU A 193 12.53 -10.52 21.59
N LYS A 194 11.34 -10.75 22.13
CA LYS A 194 10.62 -12.02 21.89
C LYS A 194 10.40 -12.25 20.39
N LYS A 195 10.00 -11.22 19.61
CA LYS A 195 9.81 -11.36 18.15
C LYS A 195 11.14 -11.57 17.43
N ILE A 196 12.23 -10.96 17.92
CA ILE A 196 13.57 -11.18 17.39
C ILE A 196 13.95 -12.65 17.51
N ARG A 197 13.88 -13.21 18.72
CA ARG A 197 14.21 -14.63 19.01
C ARG A 197 13.41 -15.63 18.21
N ASP A 198 12.14 -15.32 17.97
CA ASP A 198 11.20 -16.14 17.19
C ASP A 198 11.29 -15.94 15.67
N CYS A 199 12.29 -15.16 15.17
CA CYS A 199 12.34 -14.78 13.74
C CYS A 199 11.05 -14.12 13.25
N GLY A 200 10.54 -13.15 14.02
CA GLY A 200 9.26 -12.48 13.76
C GLY A 200 9.37 -11.20 12.93
N THR A 201 10.38 -11.12 12.04
CA THR A 201 10.53 -10.00 11.10
C THR A 201 9.32 -9.89 10.21
N ARG A 202 8.75 -8.68 10.12
CA ARG A 202 7.64 -8.42 9.22
C ARG A 202 8.13 -8.35 7.78
N ILE A 203 7.27 -8.79 6.87
CA ILE A 203 7.46 -8.70 5.44
C ILE A 203 6.49 -7.65 4.91
N PHE A 204 6.95 -6.85 3.96
CA PHE A 204 6.10 -5.97 3.17
C PHE A 204 6.29 -6.29 1.69
N GLU A 205 5.24 -6.07 0.93
CA GLU A 205 5.17 -6.40 -0.48
C GLU A 205 5.16 -5.10 -1.30
N MET A 206 6.19 -4.90 -2.12
CA MET A 206 6.37 -3.69 -2.94
C MET A 206 5.81 -3.93 -4.34
N GLY A 207 4.79 -3.16 -4.71
CA GLY A 207 4.17 -3.23 -6.04
C GLY A 207 4.92 -2.47 -7.12
N PRO A 208 4.63 -2.76 -8.41
CA PRO A 208 5.20 -2.03 -9.55
C PRO A 208 4.77 -0.56 -9.55
N LEU A 209 5.69 0.35 -9.85
CA LEU A 209 5.40 1.80 -9.84
C LEU A 209 4.31 2.17 -10.85
N TYR A 210 4.28 1.57 -12.03
CA TYR A 210 3.23 1.86 -13.03
C TYR A 210 1.84 1.47 -12.54
N HIS A 211 1.70 0.35 -11.82
CA HIS A 211 0.43 -0.08 -11.22
C HIS A 211 0.00 0.87 -10.09
N PHE A 212 0.93 1.22 -9.19
CA PHE A 212 0.70 2.20 -8.14
C PHE A 212 0.22 3.55 -8.69
N MET A 213 0.86 4.06 -9.76
CA MET A 213 0.44 5.30 -10.42
C MET A 213 -0.94 5.18 -11.07
N ALA A 214 -1.26 4.03 -11.67
CA ALA A 214 -2.58 3.77 -12.24
C ALA A 214 -3.67 3.71 -11.15
N MET A 215 -3.41 3.02 -10.04
CA MET A 215 -4.30 3.00 -8.87
C MET A 215 -4.52 4.42 -8.36
N LYS A 216 -3.46 5.19 -8.12
CA LYS A 216 -3.55 6.57 -7.65
C LYS A 216 -4.33 7.48 -8.62
N LYS A 217 -4.22 7.25 -9.93
CA LYS A 217 -5.00 7.99 -10.93
C LYS A 217 -6.52 7.85 -10.71
N TYR A 218 -6.98 6.63 -10.47
CA TYR A 218 -8.41 6.31 -10.47
C TYR A 218 -9.03 6.25 -9.07
N TYR A 219 -8.23 6.13 -8.01
CA TYR A 219 -8.70 6.04 -6.62
C TYR A 219 -8.26 7.23 -5.75
N GLY A 220 -7.16 7.89 -6.08
CA GLY A 220 -6.51 8.86 -5.20
C GLY A 220 -7.36 10.06 -4.80
N ALA A 221 -8.27 10.54 -5.67
CA ALA A 221 -9.17 11.63 -5.31
C ALA A 221 -10.19 11.22 -4.25
N ALA A 222 -10.78 10.04 -4.37
CA ALA A 222 -11.73 9.53 -3.38
C ALA A 222 -11.04 9.21 -2.05
N GLN A 223 -9.83 8.65 -2.06
CA GLN A 223 -9.02 8.45 -0.86
C GLN A 223 -8.70 9.77 -0.15
N ALA A 224 -8.35 10.81 -0.92
CA ALA A 224 -8.12 12.13 -0.38
C ALA A 224 -9.38 12.73 0.26
N LEU A 225 -10.56 12.56 -0.36
CA LEU A 225 -11.84 12.96 0.21
C LEU A 225 -12.15 12.21 1.51
N LEU A 226 -11.98 10.89 1.53
CA LEU A 226 -12.21 10.08 2.74
C LEU A 226 -11.28 10.50 3.89
N THR A 227 -10.02 10.81 3.58
CA THR A 227 -9.07 11.32 4.57
C THR A 227 -9.46 12.70 5.08
N LEU A 228 -9.95 13.58 4.21
CA LEU A 228 -10.40 14.92 4.58
C LEU A 228 -11.60 14.89 5.55
N VAL A 229 -12.53 13.95 5.35
CA VAL A 229 -13.75 13.83 6.17
C VAL A 229 -13.60 12.83 7.32
N ASN A 230 -12.40 12.32 7.58
CA ASN A 230 -12.14 11.27 8.59
C ASN A 230 -12.66 11.59 9.99
N SER A 231 -12.78 12.87 10.36
CA SER A 231 -13.34 13.28 11.67
C SER A 231 -14.83 13.00 11.80
N SER A 232 -15.57 12.90 10.70
CA SER A 232 -17.04 12.75 10.66
C SER A 232 -17.55 11.37 10.29
N ILE A 233 -16.69 10.52 9.75
CA ILE A 233 -17.00 9.14 9.31
C ILE A 233 -16.26 8.10 10.16
N PRO A 234 -16.61 6.80 10.10
CA PRO A 234 -15.88 5.74 10.82
C PRO A 234 -14.43 5.57 10.40
N PHE A 235 -14.11 5.89 9.15
CA PHE A 235 -12.76 5.83 8.59
C PHE A 235 -11.84 6.87 9.22
N LYS A 236 -10.75 6.43 9.89
CA LYS A 236 -9.91 7.29 10.72
C LYS A 236 -8.44 7.37 10.25
N ILE A 237 -8.16 6.97 9.01
CA ILE A 237 -6.82 7.09 8.42
C ILE A 237 -6.45 8.56 8.24
N GLY A 238 -5.17 8.88 8.42
CA GLY A 238 -4.63 10.22 8.23
C GLY A 238 -4.81 11.17 9.42
N ILE A 239 -5.31 10.71 10.58
CA ILE A 239 -5.40 11.54 11.78
C ILE A 239 -3.99 11.81 12.32
N ASN A 240 -3.67 13.10 12.48
CA ASN A 240 -2.44 13.51 13.13
C ASN A 240 -2.61 13.50 14.66
N ALA A 241 -1.97 12.51 15.29
CA ALA A 241 -2.02 12.32 16.75
C ALA A 241 -1.46 13.50 17.56
N SER A 242 -0.60 14.34 16.96
CA SER A 242 -0.01 15.52 17.60
C SER A 242 -0.80 16.81 17.34
N SER A 243 -1.98 16.72 16.75
CA SER A 243 -2.82 17.88 16.39
C SER A 243 -4.17 17.89 17.13
N ILE A 244 -4.96 18.94 16.86
CA ILE A 244 -6.34 19.06 17.34
C ILE A 244 -7.25 17.90 16.86
N GLU A 245 -6.86 17.19 15.80
CA GLU A 245 -7.61 16.07 15.26
C GLU A 245 -7.73 14.92 16.26
N TYR A 246 -6.70 14.70 17.09
CA TYR A 246 -6.78 13.71 18.17
C TYR A 246 -7.84 14.06 19.21
N SER A 247 -7.99 15.36 19.55
CA SER A 247 -9.06 15.83 20.43
C SER A 247 -10.46 15.68 19.79
N LYS A 248 -10.55 15.84 18.46
CA LYS A 248 -11.80 15.58 17.71
C LYS A 248 -12.14 14.09 17.73
N LEU A 249 -11.16 13.21 17.55
CA LEU A 249 -11.34 11.76 17.67
C LEU A 249 -11.83 11.38 19.07
N HIS A 250 -11.23 11.91 20.11
CA HIS A 250 -11.68 11.70 21.49
C HIS A 250 -13.15 12.07 21.69
N LYS A 251 -13.54 13.28 21.25
CA LYS A 251 -14.94 13.73 21.31
C LYS A 251 -15.88 12.84 20.48
N TYR A 252 -15.42 12.37 19.30
CA TYR A 252 -16.17 11.45 18.46
C TYR A 252 -16.44 10.12 19.18
N LEU A 253 -15.43 9.54 19.83
CA LEU A 253 -15.57 8.28 20.54
C LEU A 253 -16.47 8.38 21.77
N LEU A 254 -16.51 9.53 22.44
CA LEU A 254 -17.34 9.75 23.63
C LEU A 254 -18.81 10.12 23.34
N ARG A 255 -19.22 10.22 22.06
CA ARG A 255 -20.59 10.63 21.70
C ARG A 255 -21.69 9.70 22.25
N THR A 256 -21.39 8.42 22.39
CA THR A 256 -22.34 7.37 22.83
C THR A 256 -22.13 6.93 24.27
N GLY A 257 -21.13 7.46 24.95
CA GLY A 257 -20.81 7.11 26.34
C GLY A 257 -19.33 7.10 26.62
N ASN A 258 -18.96 6.72 27.84
CA ASN A 258 -17.57 6.63 28.30
C ASN A 258 -17.04 5.19 28.43
N LEU A 259 -17.85 4.21 28.05
CA LEU A 259 -17.44 2.80 27.94
C LEU A 259 -17.12 2.51 26.49
N GLY A 260 -15.95 1.89 26.25
CA GLY A 260 -15.48 1.52 24.92
C GLY A 260 -14.84 0.14 24.92
N MET A 261 -14.81 -0.46 23.74
CA MET A 261 -14.07 -1.69 23.48
C MET A 261 -12.95 -1.39 22.47
N ASN A 262 -11.73 -1.85 22.77
CA ASN A 262 -10.59 -1.78 21.86
C ASN A 262 -10.30 -3.18 21.31
N CYS A 263 -10.27 -3.30 20.00
CA CYS A 263 -9.92 -4.54 19.31
C CYS A 263 -8.73 -4.30 18.37
N ASP A 264 -7.85 -5.28 18.27
CA ASP A 264 -6.75 -5.30 17.32
C ASP A 264 -6.78 -6.60 16.51
N TYR A 265 -6.49 -6.51 15.22
CA TYR A 265 -6.52 -7.66 14.33
C TYR A 265 -5.11 -8.25 14.17
N THR A 266 -4.97 -9.52 14.47
CA THR A 266 -3.73 -10.26 14.19
C THR A 266 -3.64 -10.58 12.70
N GLY A 267 -2.64 -10.01 12.01
CA GLY A 267 -2.43 -10.21 10.58
C GLY A 267 -3.57 -9.65 9.75
N PHE A 268 -3.92 -8.38 10.00
CA PHE A 268 -5.01 -7.67 9.33
C PHE A 268 -4.90 -7.78 7.80
N ASP A 269 -3.74 -7.48 7.24
CA ASP A 269 -3.42 -7.57 5.81
C ASP A 269 -3.72 -8.95 5.21
N SER A 270 -3.36 -10.03 5.90
CA SER A 270 -3.61 -11.41 5.45
C SER A 270 -5.01 -11.95 5.78
N SER A 271 -5.81 -11.18 6.49
CA SER A 271 -7.16 -11.59 6.91
C SER A 271 -8.25 -11.21 5.91
N HIS A 272 -7.92 -10.44 4.87
CA HIS A 272 -8.88 -10.00 3.86
C HIS A 272 -9.20 -11.11 2.87
N PRO A 273 -10.43 -11.63 2.86
CA PRO A 273 -10.85 -12.62 1.88
C PRO A 273 -10.92 -12.01 0.47
N GLU A 274 -10.65 -12.82 -0.55
CA GLU A 274 -10.80 -12.44 -1.95
C GLU A 274 -12.17 -11.81 -2.25
N GLU A 275 -13.23 -12.31 -1.62
CA GLU A 275 -14.60 -11.80 -1.81
C GLU A 275 -14.79 -10.36 -1.29
N PHE A 276 -14.03 -9.92 -0.27
CA PHE A 276 -13.99 -8.51 0.15
C PHE A 276 -13.31 -7.66 -0.91
N LEU A 277 -12.14 -8.11 -1.36
CA LEU A 277 -11.37 -7.41 -2.36
C LEU A 277 -12.18 -7.22 -3.65
N LYS A 278 -12.86 -8.24 -4.13
CA LYS A 278 -13.74 -8.15 -5.32
C LYS A 278 -14.82 -7.07 -5.23
N ARG A 279 -15.15 -6.58 -4.04
CA ARG A 279 -16.20 -5.58 -3.82
C ARG A 279 -15.68 -4.18 -3.51
N TYR A 280 -14.41 -4.07 -3.18
CA TYR A 280 -13.81 -2.82 -2.75
C TYR A 280 -14.01 -1.68 -3.74
N HIS A 281 -13.82 -1.93 -5.04
CA HIS A 281 -14.05 -0.94 -6.10
C HIS A 281 -15.48 -0.38 -6.13
N LYS A 282 -16.49 -1.14 -5.66
CA LYS A 282 -17.89 -0.68 -5.65
C LYS A 282 -18.09 0.54 -4.77
N ILE A 283 -17.41 0.58 -3.61
CA ILE A 283 -17.44 1.73 -2.69
C ILE A 283 -16.92 2.98 -3.38
N TYR A 284 -15.78 2.86 -4.06
CA TYR A 284 -15.20 3.98 -4.79
C TYR A 284 -16.04 4.40 -5.99
N ASN A 285 -16.58 3.45 -6.75
CA ASN A 285 -17.48 3.75 -7.85
C ASN A 285 -18.68 4.59 -7.37
N ARG A 286 -19.30 4.23 -6.24
CA ARG A 286 -20.37 5.02 -5.64
C ARG A 286 -19.94 6.44 -5.30
N ILE A 287 -18.73 6.63 -4.76
CA ILE A 287 -18.19 7.96 -4.48
C ILE A 287 -18.06 8.78 -5.76
N TYR A 288 -17.43 8.22 -6.81
CA TYR A 288 -17.24 8.94 -8.08
C TYR A 288 -18.56 9.20 -8.80
N GLN A 289 -19.49 8.24 -8.84
CA GLN A 289 -20.82 8.41 -9.43
C GLN A 289 -21.58 9.60 -8.86
N GLU A 290 -21.42 9.87 -7.57
CA GLU A 290 -22.13 10.95 -6.92
C GLU A 290 -21.34 12.28 -6.91
N THR A 291 -20.04 12.24 -6.90
CA THR A 291 -19.20 13.43 -6.63
C THR A 291 -18.38 13.90 -7.82
N ASP A 292 -18.20 13.09 -8.87
CA ASP A 292 -17.45 13.49 -10.07
C ASP A 292 -18.41 14.04 -11.14
N PRO A 293 -18.35 15.34 -11.47
CA PRO A 293 -19.20 15.93 -12.51
C PRO A 293 -18.91 15.39 -13.92
N ASN A 294 -17.75 14.76 -14.12
CA ASN A 294 -17.34 14.16 -15.39
C ASN A 294 -17.40 12.63 -15.36
N TRP A 295 -18.08 12.06 -14.35
CA TRP A 295 -18.17 10.61 -14.23
C TRP A 295 -18.63 9.93 -15.52
N CYS A 296 -18.01 8.80 -15.83
CA CYS A 296 -18.46 7.91 -16.90
C CYS A 296 -18.27 6.44 -16.49
N GLN A 297 -19.03 5.56 -17.13
CA GLN A 297 -18.97 4.12 -16.86
C GLN A 297 -17.58 3.51 -17.14
N ALA A 298 -16.84 4.05 -18.12
CA ALA A 298 -15.49 3.58 -18.46
C ALA A 298 -14.51 3.72 -17.30
N ASP A 299 -14.64 4.78 -16.48
CA ASP A 299 -13.81 4.98 -15.29
C ASP A 299 -14.15 3.98 -14.18
N ASP A 300 -15.43 3.64 -14.02
CA ASP A 300 -15.86 2.58 -13.09
C ASP A 300 -15.30 1.21 -13.51
N ASP A 301 -15.36 0.91 -14.80
CA ASP A 301 -14.80 -0.33 -15.36
C ASP A 301 -13.28 -0.37 -15.19
N MET A 302 -12.59 0.76 -15.37
CA MET A 302 -11.17 0.85 -15.14
C MET A 302 -10.82 0.60 -13.66
N ARG A 303 -11.56 1.17 -12.70
CA ARG A 303 -11.39 0.88 -11.27
C ARG A 303 -11.59 -0.60 -10.96
N ARG A 304 -12.63 -1.21 -11.51
CA ARG A 304 -12.85 -2.66 -11.36
C ARG A 304 -11.65 -3.46 -11.88
N LYS A 305 -11.19 -3.19 -13.10
CA LYS A 305 -10.07 -3.90 -13.73
C LYS A 305 -8.75 -3.71 -12.98
N LEU A 306 -8.48 -2.51 -12.50
CA LEU A 306 -7.31 -2.22 -11.66
C LEU A 306 -7.35 -3.03 -10.37
N HIS A 307 -8.50 -3.07 -9.70
CA HIS A 307 -8.64 -3.79 -8.44
C HIS A 307 -8.63 -5.30 -8.61
N GLU A 308 -9.08 -5.82 -9.75
CA GLU A 308 -8.95 -7.25 -10.10
C GLU A 308 -7.50 -7.74 -10.11
N GLN A 309 -6.53 -6.85 -10.36
CA GLN A 309 -5.11 -7.20 -10.29
C GLN A 309 -4.67 -7.52 -8.85
N GLU A 310 -5.36 -6.97 -7.86
CA GLU A 310 -5.03 -7.10 -6.44
C GLU A 310 -5.83 -8.17 -5.70
N ASN A 311 -6.88 -8.71 -6.31
CA ASN A 311 -7.74 -9.73 -5.67
C ASN A 311 -7.00 -11.03 -5.31
N ARG A 312 -6.01 -11.39 -6.11
CA ARG A 312 -5.12 -12.55 -5.91
C ARG A 312 -3.71 -12.16 -6.29
N PRO A 313 -3.02 -11.38 -5.44
CA PRO A 313 -1.73 -10.81 -5.79
C PRO A 313 -0.67 -11.87 -6.04
N LEU A 314 0.19 -11.59 -7.02
CA LEU A 314 1.37 -12.38 -7.35
C LEU A 314 2.57 -11.79 -6.59
N VAL A 315 3.26 -12.61 -5.82
CA VAL A 315 4.41 -12.17 -5.00
C VAL A 315 5.66 -12.91 -5.43
N LEU A 316 6.67 -12.15 -5.85
CA LEU A 316 8.00 -12.68 -6.18
C LEU A 316 8.81 -12.86 -4.90
N VAL A 317 9.29 -14.07 -4.70
CA VAL A 317 10.20 -14.46 -3.63
C VAL A 317 11.33 -15.25 -4.22
N ASP A 318 12.54 -14.71 -4.16
CA ASP A 318 13.72 -15.26 -4.82
C ASP A 318 13.46 -15.49 -6.32
N ASP A 319 13.31 -16.73 -6.77
CA ASP A 319 13.02 -17.15 -8.14
C ASP A 319 11.59 -17.71 -8.34
N LEU A 320 10.75 -17.65 -7.31
CA LEU A 320 9.38 -18.16 -7.33
C LEU A 320 8.37 -17.04 -7.32
N ILE A 321 7.29 -17.22 -8.09
CA ILE A 321 6.10 -16.38 -8.01
C ILE A 321 5.02 -17.15 -7.29
N ILE A 322 4.54 -16.58 -6.18
CA ILE A 322 3.49 -17.17 -5.33
C ILE A 322 2.22 -16.36 -5.55
N GLU A 323 1.12 -17.02 -5.87
CA GLU A 323 -0.20 -16.41 -5.87
C GLU A 323 -0.82 -16.50 -4.48
N CYS A 324 -1.20 -15.36 -3.91
CA CYS A 324 -1.86 -15.31 -2.60
C CYS A 324 -3.39 -15.31 -2.78
N PRO A 325 -4.13 -16.20 -2.09
CA PRO A 325 -5.59 -16.21 -2.17
C PRO A 325 -6.18 -15.07 -1.30
N GLY A 326 -6.28 -13.87 -1.85
CA GLY A 326 -6.69 -12.68 -1.10
C GLY A 326 -5.53 -12.05 -0.31
N GLY A 327 -5.87 -11.13 0.59
CA GLY A 327 -4.92 -10.35 1.38
C GLY A 327 -4.55 -9.02 0.71
N LEU A 328 -4.31 -8.01 1.54
CA LEU A 328 -3.84 -6.70 1.08
C LEU A 328 -2.31 -6.69 1.04
N MET A 329 -1.74 -6.31 -0.08
CA MET A 329 -0.30 -6.10 -0.21
C MET A 329 0.08 -4.76 0.40
N SER A 330 0.99 -4.77 1.38
CA SER A 330 1.35 -3.59 2.17
C SER A 330 2.00 -2.45 1.39
N GLY A 331 2.44 -2.69 0.18
CA GLY A 331 2.96 -1.66 -0.75
C GLY A 331 1.97 -1.27 -1.85
N GLY A 332 0.71 -1.67 -1.75
CA GLY A 332 -0.37 -1.20 -2.60
C GLY A 332 -0.85 0.20 -2.22
N GLU A 333 -1.53 0.90 -3.13
CA GLU A 333 -2.08 2.24 -2.89
C GLU A 333 -3.14 2.21 -1.76
N ASP A 334 -3.86 1.12 -1.64
CA ASP A 334 -4.95 0.96 -0.67
C ASP A 334 -4.49 0.74 0.78
N THR A 335 -3.21 0.49 1.01
CA THR A 335 -2.67 0.21 2.35
C THR A 335 -2.21 1.45 3.10
N GLY A 336 -2.41 2.64 2.53
CA GLY A 336 -2.16 3.90 3.20
C GLY A 336 -0.69 4.10 3.52
N GLY A 337 0.11 4.16 2.49
CA GLY A 337 1.55 4.44 2.62
C GLY A 337 1.84 5.78 3.28
#